data_bb62a3a43bfb1680e18cd0138ba9cd37
#
_entry.id   bb62a3a43bfb1680e18cd0138ba9cd37
#
_cell.length_a   1.000
_cell.length_b   1.000
_cell.length_c   1.000
_cell.angle_alpha   90.00
_cell.angle_beta   90.00
_cell.angle_gamma   90.00
#
_symmetry.space_group_name_H-M   'P 1'
#
loop_
_entity.id
_entity.type
_entity.pdbx_description
1 polymer ?
#
loop_
_entity_poly.entity_id
_entity_poly.type
_entity_poly.pdbx_seq_one_letter_code
_entity_poly.pdbx_strand_id
1 'polypeptide(L)'
;RRAQVNLFSDFSEQCSRFGITPGLFGVLSIVERNPGLTQTAIANALGNDRSAMVSVVDRLESMNVVERKPSASDRRSHALYLTKHGEAFYKELVNEVLKHEASFLSLLKEGERELIIDILHRFAMHKPSRT
;
A
#
# COMPACT_ATOMS: atom_id res chain seq x y z
N ARG A 1 0.54 -22.31 -0.41
CA ARG A 1 0.26 -21.71 -1.74
C ARG A 1 -1.23 -21.43 -1.96
N ARG A 2 -2.13 -22.38 -1.66
CA ARG A 2 -3.59 -22.19 -1.86
C ARG A 2 -4.14 -21.00 -1.06
N ALA A 3 -3.78 -20.85 0.21
CA ALA A 3 -4.19 -19.72 1.04
C ALA A 3 -3.69 -18.39 0.48
N GLN A 4 -2.43 -18.33 0.07
CA GLN A 4 -1.84 -17.14 -0.54
C GLN A 4 -2.57 -16.76 -1.83
N VAL A 5 -2.85 -17.74 -2.70
CA VAL A 5 -3.55 -17.51 -3.97
C VAL A 5 -4.95 -16.97 -3.72
N ASN A 6 -5.70 -17.58 -2.79
CA ASN A 6 -7.08 -17.16 -2.50
C ASN A 6 -7.14 -15.74 -1.92
N LEU A 7 -6.33 -15.45 -0.91
CA LEU A 7 -6.28 -14.13 -0.28
C LEU A 7 -5.82 -13.05 -1.27
N PHE A 8 -4.75 -13.33 -2.01
CA PHE A 8 -4.21 -12.36 -2.97
C PHE A 8 -5.14 -12.13 -4.15
N SER A 9 -5.78 -13.18 -4.66
CA SER A 9 -6.72 -13.09 -5.77
C SER A 9 -7.94 -12.24 -5.41
N ASP A 10 -8.50 -12.44 -4.23
CA ASP A 10 -9.63 -11.65 -3.74
C ASP A 10 -9.25 -10.19 -3.54
N PHE A 11 -8.13 -9.92 -2.89
CA PHE A 11 -7.61 -8.57 -2.70
C PHE A 11 -7.32 -7.86 -4.03
N SER A 12 -6.69 -8.58 -4.97
CA SER A 12 -6.39 -8.07 -6.31
C SER A 12 -7.66 -7.70 -7.08
N GLU A 13 -8.71 -8.50 -6.95
CA GLU A 13 -10.01 -8.23 -7.56
C GLU A 13 -10.64 -6.95 -6.98
N GLN A 14 -10.60 -6.77 -5.66
CA GLN A 14 -11.10 -5.55 -5.02
C GLN A 14 -10.34 -4.30 -5.49
N CYS A 15 -9.02 -4.36 -5.55
CA CYS A 15 -8.21 -3.28 -6.10
C CYS A 15 -8.59 -2.98 -7.56
N SER A 16 -8.79 -4.00 -8.38
CA SER A 16 -9.16 -3.87 -9.79
C SER A 16 -10.48 -3.12 -9.99
N ARG A 17 -11.46 -3.31 -9.12
CA ARG A 17 -12.74 -2.57 -9.15
C ARG A 17 -12.54 -1.06 -8.99
N PHE A 18 -11.49 -0.65 -8.30
CA PHE A 18 -11.11 0.76 -8.15
C PHE A 18 -10.09 1.23 -9.20
N GLY A 19 -9.78 0.39 -10.18
CA GLY A 19 -8.83 0.71 -11.25
C GLY A 19 -7.36 0.73 -10.82
N ILE A 20 -7.02 0.07 -9.73
CA ILE A 20 -5.65 -0.01 -9.21
C ILE A 20 -5.19 -1.45 -9.01
N THR A 21 -3.89 -1.61 -8.78
CA THR A 21 -3.25 -2.87 -8.41
C THR A 21 -2.95 -2.91 -6.90
N PRO A 22 -2.69 -4.09 -6.30
CA PRO A 22 -2.19 -4.17 -4.93
C PRO A 22 -0.95 -3.32 -4.65
N GLY A 23 -0.04 -3.20 -5.62
CA GLY A 23 1.13 -2.33 -5.49
C GLY A 23 0.77 -0.86 -5.36
N LEU A 24 -0.18 -0.37 -6.15
CA LEU A 24 -0.69 1.01 -6.05
C LEU A 24 -1.39 1.25 -4.70
N PHE A 25 -2.16 0.27 -4.22
CA PHE A 25 -2.77 0.32 -2.89
C PHE A 25 -1.71 0.47 -1.79
N GLY A 26 -0.62 -0.29 -1.88
CA GLY A 26 0.49 -0.20 -0.92
C GLY A 26 1.09 1.20 -0.86
N VAL A 27 1.33 1.82 -2.01
CA VAL A 27 1.85 3.20 -2.09
C VAL A 27 0.85 4.19 -1.49
N LEU A 28 -0.44 4.09 -1.85
CA LEU A 28 -1.49 4.94 -1.29
C LEU A 28 -1.55 4.85 0.24
N SER A 29 -1.43 3.65 0.78
CA SER A 29 -1.45 3.41 2.23
C SER A 29 -0.27 4.07 2.94
N ILE A 30 0.90 4.05 2.32
CA ILE A 30 2.09 4.72 2.87
C ILE A 30 1.93 6.24 2.82
N VAL A 31 1.43 6.77 1.71
CA VAL A 31 1.22 8.23 1.55
C VAL A 31 0.16 8.73 2.53
N GLU A 32 -0.92 8.00 2.71
CA GLU A 32 -1.97 8.34 3.67
C GLU A 32 -1.45 8.43 5.10
N ARG A 33 -0.63 7.46 5.52
CA ARG A 33 -0.07 7.42 6.87
C ARG A 33 1.11 8.35 7.09
N ASN A 34 1.78 8.78 6.02
CA ASN A 34 3.01 9.59 6.08
C ASN A 34 2.92 10.76 5.09
N PRO A 35 1.99 11.72 5.31
CA PRO A 35 1.88 12.88 4.42
C PRO A 35 3.21 13.61 4.32
N GLY A 36 3.65 13.89 3.10
CA GLY A 36 4.91 14.58 2.85
C GLY A 36 6.12 13.68 2.76
N LEU A 37 5.97 12.37 2.87
CA LEU A 37 7.08 11.44 2.64
C LEU A 37 7.55 11.54 1.19
N THR A 38 8.87 11.52 0.99
CA THR A 38 9.42 11.67 -0.36
C THR A 38 9.23 10.41 -1.20
N GLN A 39 9.11 10.59 -2.50
CA GLN A 39 9.02 9.49 -3.47
C GLN A 39 10.21 8.53 -3.32
N THR A 40 11.41 9.05 -3.11
CA THR A 40 12.61 8.23 -2.87
C THR A 40 12.50 7.40 -1.59
N ALA A 41 12.00 7.98 -0.51
CA ALA A 41 11.82 7.26 0.76
C ALA A 41 10.80 6.11 0.62
N ILE A 42 9.72 6.32 -0.12
CA ILE A 42 8.73 5.29 -0.39
C ILE A 42 9.33 4.16 -1.23
N ALA A 43 10.08 4.50 -2.29
CA ALA A 43 10.77 3.50 -3.11
C ALA A 43 11.72 2.64 -2.26
N ASN A 44 12.51 3.25 -1.39
CA ASN A 44 13.41 2.54 -0.49
C ASN A 44 12.66 1.62 0.49
N ALA A 45 11.56 2.10 1.05
CA ALA A 45 10.75 1.33 2.00
C ALA A 45 10.13 0.08 1.36
N LEU A 46 9.73 0.18 0.10
CA LEU A 46 9.12 -0.92 -0.65
C LEU A 46 10.13 -1.81 -1.38
N GLY A 47 11.42 -1.46 -1.36
CA GLY A 47 12.45 -2.18 -2.11
C GLY A 47 12.32 -2.02 -3.63
N ASN A 48 11.59 -1.02 -4.09
CA ASN A 48 11.42 -0.71 -5.51
C ASN A 48 12.54 0.21 -6.01
N ASP A 49 12.85 0.10 -7.30
CA ASP A 49 13.74 1.07 -7.92
C ASP A 49 13.03 2.42 -8.14
N ARG A 50 13.83 3.47 -8.36
CA ARG A 50 13.31 4.82 -8.54
C ARG A 50 12.44 4.96 -9.80
N SER A 51 12.79 4.26 -10.88
CA SER A 51 12.06 4.31 -12.15
C SER A 51 10.66 3.70 -12.00
N ALA A 52 10.56 2.54 -11.34
CA ALA A 52 9.29 1.90 -11.05
C ALA A 52 8.40 2.80 -10.19
N MET A 53 8.98 3.48 -9.20
CA MET A 53 8.24 4.38 -8.33
C MET A 53 7.73 5.62 -9.08
N VAL A 54 8.51 6.17 -10.01
CA VAL A 54 8.05 7.28 -10.86
C VAL A 54 6.79 6.88 -11.62
N SER A 55 6.78 5.71 -12.25
CA SER A 55 5.60 5.22 -13.00
C SER A 55 4.38 5.01 -12.11
N VAL A 56 4.58 4.48 -10.91
CA VAL A 56 3.50 4.29 -9.92
C VAL A 56 2.89 5.62 -9.51
N VAL A 57 3.73 6.59 -9.16
CA VAL A 57 3.27 7.93 -8.75
C VAL A 57 2.61 8.67 -9.91
N ASP A 58 3.15 8.56 -11.13
CA ASP A 58 2.53 9.14 -12.33
C ASP A 58 1.11 8.59 -12.54
N ARG A 59 0.92 7.30 -12.34
CA ARG A 59 -0.40 6.67 -12.43
C ARG A 59 -1.36 7.23 -11.38
N LEU A 60 -0.95 7.30 -10.13
CA LEU A 60 -1.76 7.83 -9.04
C LEU A 60 -2.07 9.32 -9.21
N GLU A 61 -1.13 10.08 -9.75
CA GLU A 61 -1.33 11.49 -10.07
C GLU A 61 -2.32 11.66 -11.22
N SER A 62 -2.23 10.81 -12.26
CA SER A 62 -3.19 10.81 -13.38
C SER A 62 -4.61 10.50 -12.94
N MET A 63 -4.79 9.74 -11.87
CA MET A 63 -6.08 9.45 -11.24
C MET A 63 -6.55 10.57 -10.30
N ASN A 64 -5.74 11.60 -10.11
CA ASN A 64 -5.99 12.71 -9.18
C ASN A 64 -6.16 12.27 -7.72
N VAL A 65 -5.52 11.18 -7.32
CA VAL A 65 -5.56 10.68 -5.93
C VAL A 65 -4.34 11.08 -5.12
N VAL A 66 -3.22 11.37 -5.79
CA VAL A 66 -1.96 11.83 -5.19
C VAL A 66 -1.49 13.09 -5.90
N GLU A 67 -0.82 13.97 -5.18
CA GLU A 67 -0.13 15.12 -5.72
C GLU A 67 1.32 15.17 -5.25
N ARG A 68 2.22 15.60 -6.15
CA ARG A 68 3.60 15.89 -5.83
C ARG A 68 3.75 17.35 -5.45
N LYS A 69 4.49 17.60 -4.35
CA LYS A 69 4.91 18.95 -3.96
C LYS A 69 6.43 18.98 -3.79
N PRO A 70 7.09 20.13 -3.97
CA PRO A 70 8.51 20.25 -3.64
C PRO A 70 8.75 19.84 -2.18
N SER A 71 9.81 19.03 -1.95
CA SER A 71 10.19 18.68 -0.59
C SER A 71 10.88 19.86 0.08
N ALA A 72 10.48 20.17 1.32
CA ALA A 72 11.11 21.22 2.13
C ALA A 72 12.56 20.87 2.52
N SER A 73 12.88 19.57 2.62
CA SER A 73 14.19 19.06 3.06
C SER A 73 15.14 18.74 1.90
N ASP A 74 14.62 18.51 0.70
CA ASP A 74 15.43 18.13 -0.47
C ASP A 74 14.78 18.64 -1.76
N ARG A 75 15.44 19.63 -2.41
CA ARG A 75 14.97 20.22 -3.67
C ARG A 75 14.92 19.26 -4.84
N ARG A 76 15.64 18.13 -4.76
CA ARG A 76 15.70 17.09 -5.81
C ARG A 76 14.62 16.04 -5.64
N SER A 77 13.88 16.07 -4.53
CA SER A 77 12.88 15.10 -4.19
C SER A 77 11.48 15.72 -4.18
N HIS A 78 10.49 14.90 -4.46
CA HIS A 78 9.08 15.30 -4.37
C HIS A 78 8.44 14.68 -3.14
N ALA A 79 7.75 15.50 -2.37
CA ALA A 79 6.91 15.07 -1.26
C ALA A 79 5.52 14.69 -1.79
N LEU A 80 4.98 13.59 -1.32
CA LEU A 80 3.70 13.05 -1.77
C LEU A 80 2.59 13.28 -0.74
N TYR A 81 1.43 13.65 -1.24
CA TYR A 81 0.22 13.88 -0.45
C TYR A 81 -0.98 13.30 -1.17
N LEU A 82 -1.96 12.83 -0.41
CA LEU A 82 -3.27 12.56 -0.99
C LEU A 82 -3.97 13.89 -1.31
N THR A 83 -4.67 13.93 -2.43
CA THR A 83 -5.62 14.99 -2.73
C THR A 83 -6.90 14.78 -1.89
N LYS A 84 -7.81 15.75 -1.86
CA LYS A 84 -9.14 15.56 -1.25
C LYS A 84 -9.89 14.38 -1.90
N HIS A 85 -9.81 14.29 -3.22
CA HIS A 85 -10.36 13.15 -3.96
C HIS A 85 -9.66 11.85 -3.55
N GLY A 86 -8.34 11.87 -3.39
CA GLY A 86 -7.55 10.73 -2.94
C GLY A 86 -7.90 10.24 -1.55
N GLU A 87 -8.18 11.14 -0.62
CA GLU A 87 -8.63 10.78 0.73
C GLU A 87 -9.97 10.03 0.70
N ALA A 88 -10.94 10.55 -0.04
CA ALA A 88 -12.24 9.93 -0.22
C ALA A 88 -12.12 8.57 -0.94
N PHE A 89 -11.32 8.51 -1.99
CA PHE A 89 -11.02 7.30 -2.75
C PHE A 89 -10.40 6.21 -1.87
N TYR A 90 -9.39 6.56 -1.09
CA TYR A 90 -8.71 5.63 -0.19
C TYR A 90 -9.65 5.09 0.90
N LYS A 91 -10.44 5.96 1.49
CA LYS A 91 -11.43 5.55 2.50
C LYS A 91 -12.44 4.55 1.96
N GLU A 92 -12.97 4.79 0.77
CA GLU A 92 -13.92 3.90 0.11
C GLU A 92 -13.27 2.56 -0.24
N LEU A 93 -12.05 2.60 -0.79
CA LEU A 93 -11.26 1.41 -1.11
C LEU A 93 -11.00 0.55 0.13
N VAL A 94 -10.54 1.15 1.23
CA VAL A 94 -10.30 0.43 2.49
C VAL A 94 -11.58 -0.20 3.02
N ASN A 95 -12.71 0.50 2.96
CA ASN A 95 -13.99 -0.05 3.39
C ASN A 95 -14.38 -1.30 2.57
N GLU A 96 -14.19 -1.28 1.26
CA GLU A 96 -14.47 -2.43 0.40
C GLU A 96 -13.51 -3.59 0.68
N VAL A 97 -12.24 -3.32 0.85
CA VAL A 97 -11.24 -4.34 1.21
C VAL A 97 -11.59 -4.99 2.54
N LEU A 98 -11.94 -4.22 3.56
CA LEU A 98 -12.30 -4.74 4.87
C LEU A 98 -13.57 -5.59 4.85
N LYS A 99 -14.56 -5.24 4.05
CA LYS A 99 -15.76 -6.07 3.86
C LYS A 99 -15.42 -7.45 3.31
N HIS A 100 -14.52 -7.52 2.35
CA HIS A 100 -14.08 -8.79 1.75
C HIS A 100 -13.17 -9.58 2.69
N GLU A 101 -12.30 -8.92 3.44
CA GLU A 101 -11.49 -9.57 4.46
C GLU A 101 -12.32 -10.22 5.57
N ALA A 102 -13.49 -9.70 5.86
CA ALA A 102 -14.36 -10.24 6.92
C ALA A 102 -14.65 -11.73 6.73
N SER A 103 -14.77 -12.21 5.50
CA SER A 103 -14.98 -13.63 5.21
C SER A 103 -13.81 -14.52 5.64
N PHE A 104 -12.58 -14.02 5.51
CA PHE A 104 -11.37 -14.72 5.97
C PHE A 104 -11.18 -14.55 7.47
N LEU A 105 -11.41 -13.36 8.00
CA LEU A 105 -11.27 -13.07 9.42
C LEU A 105 -12.26 -13.83 10.28
N SER A 106 -13.45 -14.16 9.75
CA SER A 106 -14.45 -14.97 10.45
C SER A 106 -13.99 -16.41 10.72
N LEU A 107 -12.96 -16.88 10.03
CA LEU A 107 -12.34 -18.19 10.24
C LEU A 107 -11.37 -18.21 11.42
N LEU A 108 -10.98 -17.03 11.91
CA LEU A 108 -10.03 -16.90 13.01
C LEU A 108 -10.72 -16.97 14.37
N LYS A 109 -10.05 -17.63 15.31
CA LYS A 109 -10.42 -17.65 16.71
C LYS A 109 -9.92 -16.38 17.40
N GLU A 110 -10.42 -16.16 18.61
CA GLU A 110 -9.98 -15.04 19.46
C GLU A 110 -8.46 -15.05 19.64
N GLY A 111 -7.83 -13.89 19.41
CA GLY A 111 -6.38 -13.70 19.52
C GLY A 111 -5.56 -14.13 18.31
N GLU A 112 -6.13 -14.90 17.38
CA GLU A 112 -5.36 -15.39 16.21
C GLU A 112 -5.03 -14.27 15.21
N ARG A 113 -5.89 -13.25 15.09
CA ARG A 113 -5.64 -12.11 14.21
C ARG A 113 -4.38 -11.36 14.63
N GLU A 114 -4.25 -11.04 15.89
CA GLU A 114 -3.10 -10.35 16.47
C GLU A 114 -1.85 -11.20 16.35
N LEU A 115 -1.96 -12.51 16.54
CA LEU A 115 -0.87 -13.45 16.40
C LEU A 115 -0.35 -13.53 14.96
N ILE A 116 -1.26 -13.59 13.97
CA ILE A 116 -0.89 -13.59 12.55
C ILE A 116 -0.16 -12.30 12.18
N ILE A 117 -0.68 -11.15 12.59
CA ILE A 117 -0.07 -9.86 12.32
C ILE A 117 1.35 -9.80 12.89
N ASP A 118 1.54 -10.23 14.14
CA ASP A 118 2.86 -10.28 14.78
C ASP A 118 3.84 -11.18 14.02
N ILE A 119 3.40 -12.39 13.66
CA ILE A 119 4.24 -13.34 12.91
C ILE A 119 4.64 -12.76 11.54
N LEU A 120 3.68 -12.22 10.80
CA LEU A 120 3.95 -11.62 9.49
C LEU A 120 4.89 -10.43 9.59
N HIS A 121 4.74 -9.61 10.64
CA HIS A 121 5.64 -8.50 10.89
C HIS A 121 7.08 -8.97 11.12
N ARG A 122 7.26 -9.99 11.94
CA ARG A 122 8.59 -10.59 12.19
C ARG A 122 9.21 -11.15 10.92
N PHE A 123 8.41 -11.78 10.06
CA PHE A 123 8.89 -12.29 8.78
C PHE A 123 9.30 -11.16 7.83
N ALA A 124 8.52 -10.09 7.77
CA ALA A 124 8.82 -8.93 6.94
C ALA A 124 10.12 -8.22 7.36
N MET A 125 10.42 -8.21 8.66
CA MET A 125 11.62 -7.59 9.19
C MET A 125 12.86 -8.50 9.13
N HIS A 126 12.68 -9.79 8.81
CA HIS A 126 13.79 -10.72 8.68
C HIS A 126 14.57 -10.47 7.39
N LYS A 127 15.85 -10.15 7.53
CA LYS A 127 16.77 -10.09 6.39
C LYS A 127 17.35 -11.48 6.18
N PRO A 128 17.03 -12.16 5.05
CA PRO A 128 17.66 -13.44 4.77
C PRO A 128 19.17 -13.25 4.68
N SER A 129 19.90 -14.06 5.42
CA SER A 129 21.36 -14.12 5.28
C SER A 129 21.68 -14.56 3.84
N ARG A 130 22.25 -13.66 3.06
CA ARG A 130 22.81 -14.01 1.76
C ARG A 130 24.06 -14.86 2.04
N THR A 131 23.92 -16.13 1.91
CA THR A 131 25.05 -17.04 1.76
C THR A 131 25.56 -16.97 0.33
#